data_98bf03d9bcb145ab6073de020e9cba16
#
_entry.id   98bf03d9bcb145ab6073de020e9cba16
#
_cell.length_a   1.000
_cell.length_b   1.000
_cell.length_c   1.000
_cell.angle_alpha   90.00
_cell.angle_beta   90.00
_cell.angle_gamma   90.00
#
_symmetry.space_group_name_H-M   'P 1'
#
loop_
_entity.id
_entity.type
_entity.pdbx_description
1 polymer ?
#
loop_
_entity_poly.entity_id
_entity_poly.type
_entity_poly.pdbx_seq_one_letter_code
_entity_poly.pdbx_strand_id
1 'polypeptide(L)'
;MRDQLILTKQILASNLKDLKFPYKLNFCLTYKCNSKCLSCDIWKIKSTNELNSDELKSFFERSNKFSWIDVTGGEVFLRKDIIEIIDIILQNCKYLYHLHIPTNSIIADLTVDRIKEILKLKPLPKKLTITISIDGPPDLHDHVRGIEGNWKSTMEAYSELRKYENKNFKIFFGFTLSKLNLGKFHETVLSVQKEFPQVKYEDFHMNIAHTSGHYYNNDDFDIGVNNDKEKFIDEVEAFRLRKKKIFNPINNLENKYLNYAKKYIMTHETPIDCKSLASSVFLDPYGNVFPCSIWDKKIGNVKDFDFNLGKMLEEKIVKELREQINNKSCPNCWTPCEAYQSILGSLSRFK
;
A
#
# COMPACT_ATOMS: atom_id res chain seq x y z
N MET A 1 -17.95 15.84 -0.97
CA MET A 1 -19.13 14.99 -1.29
C MET A 1 -19.02 14.34 -2.67
N ARG A 2 -18.64 15.09 -3.73
CA ARG A 2 -18.54 14.56 -5.11
C ARG A 2 -17.58 13.38 -5.23
N ASP A 3 -16.36 13.49 -4.70
CA ASP A 3 -15.29 12.48 -4.82
C ASP A 3 -15.65 11.17 -4.10
N GLN A 4 -16.26 11.28 -2.93
CA GLN A 4 -16.78 10.12 -2.19
C GLN A 4 -17.90 9.39 -2.96
N LEU A 5 -18.80 10.15 -3.58
CA LEU A 5 -19.90 9.58 -4.39
C LEU A 5 -19.33 8.85 -5.63
N ILE A 6 -18.29 9.40 -6.25
CA ILE A 6 -17.65 8.78 -7.41
C ILE A 6 -16.96 7.48 -7.01
N LEU A 7 -16.14 7.49 -5.95
CA LEU A 7 -15.52 6.26 -5.42
C LEU A 7 -16.59 5.22 -5.06
N THR A 8 -17.66 5.62 -4.38
CA THR A 8 -18.77 4.71 -4.04
C THR A 8 -19.40 4.10 -5.29
N LYS A 9 -19.66 4.90 -6.34
CA LYS A 9 -20.19 4.40 -7.62
C LYS A 9 -19.23 3.41 -8.28
N GLN A 10 -17.93 3.69 -8.28
CA GLN A 10 -16.91 2.81 -8.85
C GLN A 10 -16.85 1.47 -8.07
N ILE A 11 -16.88 1.51 -6.74
CA ILE A 11 -16.95 0.33 -5.88
C ILE A 11 -18.22 -0.48 -6.21
N LEU A 12 -19.40 0.13 -6.24
CA LEU A 12 -20.64 -0.57 -6.56
C LEU A 12 -20.61 -1.17 -7.96
N ALA A 13 -20.10 -0.44 -8.95
CA ALA A 13 -19.95 -0.95 -10.31
C ALA A 13 -18.99 -2.15 -10.37
N SER A 14 -17.91 -2.16 -9.58
CA SER A 14 -16.93 -3.26 -9.51
C SER A 14 -17.50 -4.56 -8.91
N ASN A 15 -18.63 -4.48 -8.19
CA ASN A 15 -19.37 -5.65 -7.72
C ASN A 15 -20.18 -6.34 -8.82
N LEU A 16 -20.49 -5.59 -9.88
CA LEU A 16 -21.36 -6.08 -10.97
C LEU A 16 -20.57 -6.48 -12.21
N LYS A 17 -19.44 -5.81 -12.46
CA LYS A 17 -18.63 -6.03 -13.66
C LYS A 17 -17.20 -5.53 -13.47
N ASP A 18 -16.29 -6.01 -14.30
CA ASP A 18 -14.96 -5.44 -14.41
C ASP A 18 -15.02 -4.01 -14.94
N LEU A 19 -14.29 -3.12 -14.32
CA LEU A 19 -14.23 -1.73 -14.75
C LEU A 19 -13.35 -1.59 -16.00
N LYS A 20 -13.74 -0.71 -16.91
CA LYS A 20 -12.91 -0.36 -18.07
C LYS A 20 -11.64 0.38 -17.68
N PHE A 21 -11.68 1.12 -16.55
CA PHE A 21 -10.54 1.83 -15.98
C PHE A 21 -10.53 1.61 -14.47
N PRO A 22 -9.40 1.18 -13.86
CA PRO A 22 -9.30 0.95 -12.43
C PRO A 22 -9.44 2.25 -11.65
N TYR A 23 -10.11 2.19 -10.51
CA TYR A 23 -10.22 3.37 -9.63
C TYR A 23 -9.05 3.49 -8.66
N LYS A 24 -8.24 2.43 -8.51
CA LYS A 24 -7.07 2.42 -7.63
C LYS A 24 -5.78 2.26 -8.44
N LEU A 25 -4.78 3.08 -8.10
CA LEU A 25 -3.41 2.96 -8.60
C LEU A 25 -2.48 2.63 -7.43
N ASN A 26 -1.77 1.51 -7.52
CA ASN A 26 -0.60 1.24 -6.69
C ASN A 26 0.61 1.77 -7.48
N PHE A 27 1.18 2.88 -7.04
CA PHE A 27 2.23 3.59 -7.76
C PHE A 27 3.56 3.47 -7.02
N CYS A 28 4.43 2.58 -7.49
CA CYS A 28 5.82 2.56 -7.07
C CYS A 28 6.56 3.73 -7.72
N LEU A 29 6.76 4.81 -6.96
CA LEU A 29 7.33 6.06 -7.47
C LEU A 29 8.84 5.99 -7.69
N THR A 30 9.53 5.18 -6.89
CA THR A 30 10.98 5.01 -6.94
C THR A 30 11.39 3.68 -6.35
N TYR A 31 12.46 3.08 -6.88
CA TYR A 31 13.12 1.95 -6.22
C TYR A 31 14.22 2.40 -5.24
N LYS A 32 14.59 3.68 -5.24
CA LYS A 32 15.58 4.19 -4.29
C LYS A 32 15.08 4.08 -2.86
N CYS A 33 15.86 3.42 -2.01
CA CYS A 33 15.57 3.26 -0.60
C CYS A 33 16.83 3.43 0.25
N ASN A 34 16.70 4.05 1.41
CA ASN A 34 17.76 4.19 2.42
C ASN A 34 17.65 3.15 3.53
N SER A 35 16.61 2.29 3.52
CA SER A 35 16.48 1.14 4.40
C SER A 35 17.17 -0.08 3.82
N LYS A 36 17.57 -1.04 4.68
CA LYS A 36 18.16 -2.33 4.30
C LYS A 36 17.38 -3.48 4.93
N CYS A 37 16.05 -3.42 4.77
CA CYS A 37 15.14 -4.38 5.41
C CYS A 37 15.51 -5.83 5.05
N LEU A 38 15.47 -6.71 6.05
CA LEU A 38 15.77 -8.13 5.87
C LEU A 38 14.70 -8.87 5.03
N SER A 39 13.49 -8.30 4.92
CA SER A 39 12.36 -8.87 4.16
C SER A 39 12.16 -8.25 2.79
N CYS A 40 13.02 -7.29 2.38
CA CYS A 40 12.83 -6.53 1.15
C CYS A 40 14.18 -6.09 0.58
N ASP A 41 14.42 -6.41 -0.67
CA ASP A 41 15.68 -6.12 -1.38
C ASP A 41 15.54 -5.00 -2.41
N ILE A 42 14.48 -4.22 -2.34
CA ILE A 42 14.23 -3.08 -3.25
C ILE A 42 15.41 -2.10 -3.27
N TRP A 43 16.10 -1.93 -2.15
CA TRP A 43 17.28 -1.06 -2.01
C TRP A 43 18.50 -1.53 -2.82
N LYS A 44 18.50 -2.79 -3.28
CA LYS A 44 19.55 -3.35 -4.17
C LYS A 44 19.28 -3.02 -5.64
N ILE A 45 18.07 -2.60 -6.00
CA ILE A 45 17.69 -2.24 -7.36
C ILE A 45 18.38 -0.92 -7.73
N LYS A 46 19.07 -0.89 -8.86
CA LYS A 46 19.62 0.36 -9.38
C LYS A 46 18.51 1.28 -9.86
N SER A 47 18.30 2.36 -9.11
CA SER A 47 17.28 3.38 -9.39
C SER A 47 17.83 4.41 -10.39
N THR A 48 17.76 4.09 -11.69
CA THR A 48 18.21 4.96 -12.78
C THR A 48 17.12 5.06 -13.85
N ASN A 49 16.98 6.22 -14.50
CA ASN A 49 15.99 6.44 -15.56
C ASN A 49 14.53 6.24 -15.13
N GLU A 50 14.22 6.50 -13.87
CA GLU A 50 12.84 6.55 -13.40
C GLU A 50 12.08 7.70 -14.09
N LEU A 51 10.75 7.57 -14.22
CA LEU A 51 9.90 8.61 -14.78
C LEU A 51 10.16 9.95 -14.06
N ASN A 52 10.44 10.99 -14.83
CA ASN A 52 10.59 12.35 -14.33
C ASN A 52 9.23 13.06 -14.17
N SER A 53 9.22 14.26 -13.61
CA SER A 53 7.97 15.02 -13.36
C SER A 53 7.20 15.34 -14.63
N ASP A 54 7.85 15.62 -15.77
CA ASP A 54 7.18 15.89 -17.05
C ASP A 54 6.49 14.64 -17.62
N GLU A 55 7.15 13.48 -17.53
CA GLU A 55 6.59 12.18 -17.94
C GLU A 55 5.41 11.80 -17.04
N LEU A 56 5.54 12.03 -15.73
CA LEU A 56 4.46 11.79 -14.78
C LEU A 56 3.29 12.76 -15.00
N LYS A 57 3.56 14.01 -15.34
CA LYS A 57 2.52 14.97 -15.73
C LYS A 57 1.77 14.47 -16.95
N SER A 58 2.49 14.04 -18.00
CA SER A 58 1.89 13.45 -19.21
C SER A 58 1.04 12.23 -18.87
N PHE A 59 1.47 11.37 -17.95
CA PHE A 59 0.69 10.22 -17.49
C PHE A 59 -0.59 10.64 -16.77
N PHE A 60 -0.52 11.52 -15.77
CA PHE A 60 -1.69 11.92 -14.99
C PHE A 60 -2.66 12.83 -15.77
N GLU A 61 -2.21 13.56 -16.79
CA GLU A 61 -3.10 14.28 -17.71
C GLU A 61 -3.98 13.33 -18.53
N ARG A 62 -3.44 12.18 -18.96
CA ARG A 62 -4.12 11.21 -19.83
C ARG A 62 -4.75 10.04 -19.06
N SER A 63 -4.30 9.78 -17.85
CA SER A 63 -4.69 8.65 -17.01
C SER A 63 -5.12 9.11 -15.61
N ASN A 64 -6.21 9.89 -15.54
CA ASN A 64 -6.58 10.69 -14.36
C ASN A 64 -7.87 10.25 -13.64
N LYS A 65 -8.43 9.07 -13.96
CA LYS A 65 -9.73 8.63 -13.41
C LYS A 65 -9.62 7.90 -12.06
N PHE A 66 -8.46 8.01 -11.40
CA PHE A 66 -8.24 7.39 -10.11
C PHE A 66 -8.97 8.12 -8.98
N SER A 67 -9.60 7.37 -8.11
CA SER A 67 -10.19 7.85 -6.86
C SER A 67 -9.39 7.43 -5.61
N TRP A 68 -8.44 6.52 -5.79
CA TRP A 68 -7.53 6.04 -4.77
C TRP A 68 -6.14 5.85 -5.38
N ILE A 69 -5.12 6.45 -4.77
CA ILE A 69 -3.72 6.27 -5.18
C ILE A 69 -2.90 5.95 -3.93
N ASP A 70 -2.16 4.84 -3.98
CA ASP A 70 -1.11 4.50 -3.03
C ASP A 70 0.22 4.86 -3.71
N VAL A 71 0.89 5.92 -3.24
CA VAL A 71 2.23 6.32 -3.72
C VAL A 71 3.25 5.64 -2.83
N THR A 72 3.88 4.61 -3.36
CA THR A 72 4.79 3.72 -2.64
C THR A 72 6.14 3.59 -3.38
N GLY A 73 6.96 2.63 -2.99
CA GLY A 73 8.24 2.33 -3.62
C GLY A 73 9.28 1.88 -2.60
N GLY A 74 10.52 2.30 -2.80
CA GLY A 74 11.53 2.30 -1.75
C GLY A 74 11.17 3.32 -0.68
N GLU A 75 11.85 4.48 -0.67
CA GLU A 75 11.44 5.62 0.17
C GLU A 75 11.13 6.82 -0.71
N VAL A 76 9.85 7.15 -0.82
CA VAL A 76 9.37 8.18 -1.75
C VAL A 76 9.88 9.59 -1.40
N PHE A 77 10.12 9.87 -0.12
CA PHE A 77 10.61 11.17 0.33
C PHE A 77 12.08 11.44 0.00
N LEU A 78 12.83 10.43 -0.50
CA LEU A 78 14.15 10.64 -1.06
C LEU A 78 14.11 11.28 -2.46
N ARG A 79 12.97 11.28 -3.15
CA ARG A 79 12.82 12.01 -4.41
C ARG A 79 12.77 13.50 -4.15
N LYS A 80 13.61 14.25 -4.86
CA LYS A 80 13.70 15.71 -4.71
C LYS A 80 12.44 16.42 -5.22
N ASP A 81 11.82 15.85 -6.23
CA ASP A 81 10.63 16.35 -6.95
C ASP A 81 9.31 15.81 -6.38
N ILE A 82 9.32 15.15 -5.21
CA ILE A 82 8.12 14.53 -4.63
C ILE A 82 6.96 15.51 -4.47
N ILE A 83 7.21 16.75 -4.07
CA ILE A 83 6.17 17.77 -3.87
C ILE A 83 5.51 18.13 -5.19
N GLU A 84 6.31 18.34 -6.23
CA GLU A 84 5.83 18.60 -7.60
C GLU A 84 5.00 17.43 -8.11
N ILE A 85 5.46 16.19 -7.91
CA ILE A 85 4.74 14.98 -8.34
C ILE A 85 3.40 14.86 -7.61
N ILE A 86 3.36 15.08 -6.30
CA ILE A 86 2.09 15.06 -5.57
C ILE A 86 1.16 16.16 -6.06
N ASP A 87 1.67 17.37 -6.35
CA ASP A 87 0.85 18.44 -6.93
C ASP A 87 0.30 18.04 -8.30
N ILE A 88 1.12 17.46 -9.20
CA ILE A 88 0.68 16.93 -10.49
C ILE A 88 -0.48 15.94 -10.31
N ILE A 89 -0.37 15.01 -9.36
CA ILE A 89 -1.45 14.05 -9.04
C ILE A 89 -2.71 14.79 -8.63
N LEU A 90 -2.59 15.74 -7.71
CA LEU A 90 -3.72 16.48 -7.15
C LEU A 90 -4.43 17.36 -8.18
N GLN A 91 -3.66 18.01 -9.09
CA GLN A 91 -4.21 18.86 -10.14
C GLN A 91 -4.92 18.07 -11.24
N ASN A 92 -4.46 16.85 -11.54
CA ASN A 92 -5.00 16.07 -12.64
C ASN A 92 -6.08 15.08 -12.19
N CYS A 93 -5.92 14.40 -11.06
CA CYS A 93 -6.87 13.42 -10.55
C CYS A 93 -8.02 14.08 -9.75
N LYS A 94 -8.90 14.81 -10.44
CA LYS A 94 -9.99 15.62 -9.85
C LYS A 94 -10.99 14.85 -8.98
N TYR A 95 -10.97 13.51 -9.01
CA TYR A 95 -11.84 12.63 -8.23
C TYR A 95 -11.10 11.86 -7.15
N LEU A 96 -9.85 12.22 -6.91
CA LEU A 96 -9.02 11.57 -5.89
C LEU A 96 -9.63 11.79 -4.50
N TYR A 97 -10.13 10.70 -3.95
CA TYR A 97 -10.71 10.67 -2.60
C TYR A 97 -9.66 10.31 -1.56
N HIS A 98 -8.80 9.34 -1.86
CA HIS A 98 -7.79 8.82 -0.95
C HIS A 98 -6.40 8.82 -1.59
N LEU A 99 -5.46 9.47 -0.94
CA LEU A 99 -4.02 9.40 -1.21
C LEU A 99 -3.34 8.78 0.01
N HIS A 100 -2.61 7.71 -0.20
CA HIS A 100 -1.85 7.02 0.84
C HIS A 100 -0.37 7.01 0.49
N ILE A 101 0.49 7.27 1.48
CA ILE A 101 1.95 7.31 1.33
C ILE A 101 2.57 6.57 2.53
N PRO A 102 3.15 5.38 2.35
CA PRO A 102 3.99 4.75 3.35
C PRO A 102 5.38 5.36 3.39
N THR A 103 6.03 5.35 4.55
CA THR A 103 7.40 5.81 4.75
C THR A 103 8.12 4.99 5.81
N ASN A 104 9.42 4.83 5.64
CA ASN A 104 10.31 4.23 6.65
C ASN A 104 10.78 5.25 7.70
N SER A 105 10.61 6.55 7.43
CA SER A 105 10.95 7.69 8.29
C SER A 105 12.37 7.66 8.90
N ILE A 106 13.33 7.00 8.25
CA ILE A 106 14.75 6.93 8.71
C ILE A 106 15.34 8.34 8.88
N ILE A 107 14.98 9.27 8.00
CA ILE A 107 15.37 10.68 8.10
C ILE A 107 14.12 11.46 8.54
N ALA A 108 13.90 11.52 9.87
CA ALA A 108 12.69 12.09 10.45
C ALA A 108 12.41 13.51 9.95
N ASP A 109 13.38 14.41 10.01
CA ASP A 109 13.21 15.81 9.58
C ASP A 109 12.82 15.93 8.10
N LEU A 110 13.48 15.15 7.21
CA LEU A 110 13.12 15.14 5.79
C LEU A 110 11.68 14.68 5.58
N THR A 111 11.29 13.58 6.23
CA THR A 111 9.92 13.04 6.16
C THR A 111 8.89 14.07 6.63
N VAL A 112 9.15 14.66 7.78
CA VAL A 112 8.28 15.68 8.39
C VAL A 112 8.14 16.90 7.49
N ASP A 113 9.25 17.43 6.98
CA ASP A 113 9.24 18.62 6.15
C ASP A 113 8.51 18.38 4.82
N ARG A 114 8.76 17.22 4.16
CA ARG A 114 8.05 16.86 2.93
C ARG A 114 6.54 16.71 3.15
N ILE A 115 6.12 16.09 4.24
CA ILE A 115 4.69 15.96 4.56
C ILE A 115 4.07 17.32 4.88
N LYS A 116 4.77 18.21 5.62
CA LYS A 116 4.31 19.59 5.86
C LYS A 116 4.14 20.37 4.55
N GLU A 117 5.03 20.19 3.59
CA GLU A 117 4.91 20.81 2.26
C GLU A 117 3.70 20.24 1.49
N ILE A 118 3.51 18.94 1.49
CA ILE A 118 2.32 18.30 0.89
C ILE A 118 1.02 18.85 1.51
N LEU A 119 0.98 19.04 2.83
CA LEU A 119 -0.21 19.56 3.52
C LEU A 119 -0.58 21.01 3.12
N LYS A 120 0.36 21.77 2.52
CA LYS A 120 0.11 23.12 1.99
C LYS A 120 -0.50 23.11 0.59
N LEU A 121 -0.36 22.02 -0.17
CA LEU A 121 -0.89 21.88 -1.53
C LEU A 121 -2.42 21.99 -1.57
N LYS A 122 -2.96 22.45 -2.69
CA LYS A 122 -4.40 22.58 -2.93
C LYS A 122 -4.73 22.16 -4.37
N PRO A 123 -5.81 21.37 -4.57
CA PRO A 123 -6.70 20.81 -3.56
C PRO A 123 -6.10 19.57 -2.86
N LEU A 124 -6.33 19.38 -1.58
CA LEU A 124 -6.02 18.11 -0.92
C LEU A 124 -7.17 17.10 -1.10
N PRO A 125 -6.87 15.78 -1.15
CA PRO A 125 -7.90 14.76 -1.17
C PRO A 125 -8.68 14.73 0.15
N LYS A 126 -9.86 14.11 0.15
CA LYS A 126 -10.67 13.97 1.38
C LYS A 126 -10.01 13.09 2.42
N LYS A 127 -9.13 12.19 2.00
CA LYS A 127 -8.33 11.34 2.87
C LYS A 127 -6.89 11.35 2.39
N LEU A 128 -6.01 11.93 3.18
CA LEU A 128 -4.57 11.78 3.07
C LEU A 128 -4.10 10.93 4.25
N THR A 129 -3.45 9.82 3.96
CA THR A 129 -2.98 8.88 4.97
C THR A 129 -1.48 8.68 4.81
N ILE A 130 -0.76 8.83 5.91
CA ILE A 130 0.65 8.42 6.01
C ILE A 130 0.70 7.15 6.85
N THR A 131 1.43 6.14 6.38
CA THR A 131 1.72 4.95 7.17
C THR A 131 3.21 4.91 7.47
N ILE A 132 3.55 5.06 8.74
CA ILE A 132 4.94 4.95 9.21
C ILE A 132 5.21 3.48 9.50
N SER A 133 6.25 2.94 8.88
CA SER A 133 6.58 1.53 9.03
C SER A 133 7.17 1.23 10.41
N ILE A 134 6.70 0.13 11.03
CA ILE A 134 7.19 -0.35 12.32
C ILE A 134 7.10 -1.89 12.36
N ASP A 135 8.22 -2.59 12.58
CA ASP A 135 8.26 -4.04 12.42
C ASP A 135 8.75 -4.78 13.66
N GLY A 136 8.68 -4.16 14.84
CA GLY A 136 9.08 -4.74 16.12
C GLY A 136 9.16 -3.71 17.23
N PRO A 137 9.42 -4.13 18.49
CA PRO A 137 9.92 -3.24 19.55
C PRO A 137 11.29 -2.66 19.15
N PRO A 138 11.85 -1.66 19.85
CA PRO A 138 12.99 -0.85 19.39
C PRO A 138 14.11 -1.61 18.69
N ASP A 139 14.79 -2.51 19.38
CA ASP A 139 15.96 -3.24 18.87
C ASP A 139 15.59 -4.17 17.69
N LEU A 140 14.44 -4.82 17.78
CA LEU A 140 13.97 -5.69 16.72
C LEU A 140 13.57 -4.88 15.47
N HIS A 141 12.92 -3.74 15.66
CA HIS A 141 12.60 -2.85 14.53
C HIS A 141 13.86 -2.43 13.78
N ASP A 142 14.87 -1.93 14.49
CA ASP A 142 16.14 -1.52 13.90
C ASP A 142 16.83 -2.68 13.17
N HIS A 143 16.82 -3.87 13.78
CA HIS A 143 17.37 -5.09 13.17
C HIS A 143 16.62 -5.48 11.89
N VAL A 144 15.29 -5.57 11.92
CA VAL A 144 14.46 -5.95 10.74
C VAL A 144 14.60 -4.92 9.62
N ARG A 145 14.70 -3.64 9.96
CA ARG A 145 14.88 -2.55 9.00
C ARG A 145 16.32 -2.39 8.52
N GLY A 146 17.28 -3.03 9.20
CA GLY A 146 18.71 -2.98 8.88
C GLY A 146 19.33 -1.60 9.09
N ILE A 147 18.78 -0.78 9.97
CA ILE A 147 19.22 0.59 10.26
C ILE A 147 19.12 0.84 11.76
N GLU A 148 20.26 0.99 12.41
CA GLU A 148 20.35 1.37 13.83
C GLU A 148 19.75 2.77 14.04
N GLY A 149 18.97 2.94 15.09
CA GLY A 149 18.32 4.19 15.46
C GLY A 149 17.06 4.52 14.63
N ASN A 150 16.59 3.61 13.76
CA ASN A 150 15.37 3.87 12.97
C ASN A 150 14.12 3.96 13.87
N TRP A 151 14.04 3.17 14.96
CA TRP A 151 12.96 3.32 15.93
C TRP A 151 12.84 4.76 16.42
N LYS A 152 13.96 5.32 16.90
CA LYS A 152 13.99 6.69 17.41
C LYS A 152 13.52 7.69 16.36
N SER A 153 14.05 7.61 15.15
CA SER A 153 13.63 8.48 14.02
C SER A 153 12.14 8.33 13.69
N THR A 154 11.63 7.11 13.76
CA THR A 154 10.20 6.81 13.55
C THR A 154 9.33 7.47 14.62
N MET A 155 9.72 7.42 15.88
CA MET A 155 9.00 8.06 16.99
C MET A 155 9.08 9.59 16.92
N GLU A 156 10.23 10.14 16.52
CA GLU A 156 10.42 11.59 16.29
C GLU A 156 9.49 12.07 15.14
N ALA A 157 9.49 11.38 14.00
CA ALA A 157 8.61 11.71 12.88
C ALA A 157 7.12 11.66 13.28
N TYR A 158 6.71 10.59 13.99
CA TYR A 158 5.34 10.46 14.48
C TYR A 158 4.96 11.59 15.43
N SER A 159 5.85 11.92 16.39
CA SER A 159 5.64 12.99 17.39
C SER A 159 5.35 14.34 16.71
N GLU A 160 6.07 14.66 15.66
CA GLU A 160 5.89 15.91 14.93
C GLU A 160 4.62 15.89 14.05
N LEU A 161 4.43 14.83 13.28
CA LEU A 161 3.34 14.74 12.29
C LEU A 161 1.96 14.64 12.94
N ARG A 162 1.83 13.95 14.09
CA ARG A 162 0.55 13.84 14.79
C ARG A 162 -0.09 15.16 15.18
N LYS A 163 0.71 16.23 15.31
CA LYS A 163 0.23 17.59 15.60
C LYS A 163 -0.66 18.14 14.48
N TYR A 164 -0.55 17.61 13.26
CA TYR A 164 -1.32 18.02 12.08
C TYR A 164 -2.52 17.13 11.81
N GLU A 165 -2.70 16.03 12.58
CA GLU A 165 -3.82 15.12 12.38
C GLU A 165 -5.17 15.83 12.49
N ASN A 166 -6.06 15.45 11.60
CA ASN A 166 -7.43 15.94 11.56
C ASN A 166 -8.34 14.91 10.87
N LYS A 167 -9.60 15.24 10.60
CA LYS A 167 -10.56 14.32 9.94
C LYS A 167 -10.15 13.90 8.52
N ASN A 168 -9.28 14.65 7.85
CA ASN A 168 -8.85 14.41 6.47
C ASN A 168 -7.41 13.91 6.38
N PHE A 169 -6.57 14.18 7.36
CA PHE A 169 -5.18 13.73 7.44
C PHE A 169 -4.98 12.82 8.64
N LYS A 170 -4.51 11.60 8.39
CA LYS A 170 -4.29 10.57 9.41
C LYS A 170 -2.95 9.89 9.25
N ILE A 171 -2.40 9.48 10.41
CA ILE A 171 -1.16 8.72 10.49
C ILE A 171 -1.46 7.37 11.12
N PHE A 172 -0.89 6.33 10.54
CA PHE A 172 -0.96 4.97 11.06
C PHE A 172 0.44 4.38 11.17
N PHE A 173 0.59 3.37 11.99
CA PHE A 173 1.74 2.49 12.00
C PHE A 173 1.46 1.26 11.14
N GLY A 174 2.40 0.90 10.26
CA GLY A 174 2.30 -0.27 9.40
C GLY A 174 3.26 -1.37 9.86
N PHE A 175 2.72 -2.51 10.28
CA PHE A 175 3.46 -3.68 10.71
C PHE A 175 3.39 -4.77 9.64
N THR A 176 4.55 -5.26 9.19
CA THR A 176 4.61 -6.34 8.20
C THR A 176 5.02 -7.64 8.90
N LEU A 177 4.05 -8.51 9.13
CA LEU A 177 4.23 -9.79 9.84
C LEU A 177 5.00 -10.78 8.97
N SER A 178 6.09 -11.30 9.51
CA SER A 178 6.94 -12.35 8.93
C SER A 178 7.60 -13.17 10.04
N LYS A 179 8.38 -14.19 9.69
CA LYS A 179 9.17 -14.95 10.69
C LYS A 179 10.11 -14.10 11.53
N LEU A 180 10.50 -12.91 11.02
CA LEU A 180 11.44 -12.03 11.70
C LEU A 180 10.86 -11.38 12.96
N ASN A 181 9.53 -11.24 13.03
CA ASN A 181 8.83 -10.52 14.08
C ASN A 181 7.56 -11.21 14.58
N LEU A 182 7.41 -12.50 14.27
CA LEU A 182 6.28 -13.33 14.74
C LEU A 182 6.22 -13.35 16.27
N GLY A 183 5.03 -13.10 16.83
CA GLY A 183 4.80 -13.00 18.28
C GLY A 183 5.19 -11.65 18.90
N LYS A 184 5.62 -10.65 18.08
CA LYS A 184 6.14 -9.38 18.58
C LYS A 184 5.21 -8.17 18.38
N PHE A 185 4.08 -8.35 17.74
CA PHE A 185 3.17 -7.23 17.45
C PHE A 185 2.66 -6.56 18.73
N HIS A 186 2.19 -7.34 19.71
CA HIS A 186 1.69 -6.76 20.96
C HIS A 186 2.78 -5.98 21.72
N GLU A 187 3.99 -6.53 21.82
CA GLU A 187 5.14 -5.86 22.42
C GLU A 187 5.49 -4.56 21.68
N THR A 188 5.37 -4.56 20.35
CA THR A 188 5.55 -3.36 19.51
C THR A 188 4.54 -2.28 19.88
N VAL A 189 3.25 -2.62 19.98
CA VAL A 189 2.21 -1.67 20.38
C VAL A 189 2.51 -1.09 21.77
N LEU A 190 2.86 -1.93 22.74
CA LEU A 190 3.22 -1.48 24.10
C LEU A 190 4.46 -0.58 24.11
N SER A 191 5.43 -0.84 23.24
CA SER A 191 6.62 0.00 23.13
C SER A 191 6.28 1.39 22.58
N VAL A 192 5.39 1.49 21.57
CA VAL A 192 4.89 2.78 21.11
C VAL A 192 4.07 3.48 22.19
N GLN A 193 3.23 2.76 22.94
CA GLN A 193 2.39 3.33 24.00
C GLN A 193 3.19 3.87 25.20
N LYS A 194 4.40 3.36 25.45
CA LYS A 194 5.29 3.94 26.46
C LYS A 194 5.67 5.38 26.13
N GLU A 195 5.86 5.69 24.85
CA GLU A 195 6.20 7.05 24.39
C GLU A 195 4.94 7.87 24.10
N PHE A 196 3.88 7.23 23.60
CA PHE A 196 2.61 7.86 23.19
C PHE A 196 1.41 7.10 23.79
N PRO A 197 1.05 7.32 25.06
CA PRO A 197 -0.02 6.57 25.75
C PRO A 197 -1.40 6.63 25.09
N GLN A 198 -1.65 7.62 24.24
CA GLN A 198 -2.92 7.79 23.52
C GLN A 198 -3.05 6.90 22.28
N VAL A 199 -1.94 6.31 21.78
CA VAL A 199 -1.93 5.39 20.63
C VAL A 199 -2.71 4.12 20.97
N LYS A 200 -3.49 3.63 20.04
CA LYS A 200 -4.37 2.47 20.20
C LYS A 200 -4.08 1.43 19.13
N TYR A 201 -4.63 0.23 19.29
CA TYR A 201 -4.56 -0.82 18.25
C TYR A 201 -5.18 -0.39 16.91
N GLU A 202 -6.14 0.52 16.94
CA GLU A 202 -6.77 1.09 15.75
C GLU A 202 -5.83 1.95 14.91
N ASP A 203 -4.74 2.44 15.50
CA ASP A 203 -3.72 3.25 14.83
C ASP A 203 -2.66 2.38 14.13
N PHE A 204 -2.83 1.05 14.17
CA PHE A 204 -1.96 0.10 13.48
C PHE A 204 -2.69 -0.61 12.34
N HIS A 205 -1.95 -0.85 11.27
CA HIS A 205 -2.30 -1.78 10.20
C HIS A 205 -1.31 -2.95 10.20
N MET A 206 -1.81 -4.15 9.99
CA MET A 206 -0.98 -5.35 9.88
C MET A 206 -1.08 -5.92 8.48
N ASN A 207 0.07 -6.12 7.86
CA ASN A 207 0.22 -6.82 6.59
C ASN A 207 0.92 -8.15 6.82
N ILE A 208 0.68 -9.14 5.95
CA ILE A 208 1.52 -10.34 5.88
C ILE A 208 2.61 -10.06 4.85
N ALA A 209 3.85 -10.42 5.14
CA ALA A 209 4.94 -10.31 4.17
C ALA A 209 4.65 -11.17 2.93
N HIS A 210 5.09 -10.70 1.77
CA HIS A 210 4.98 -11.39 0.50
C HIS A 210 6.31 -11.29 -0.26
N THR A 211 6.51 -12.17 -1.24
CA THR A 211 7.62 -12.11 -2.17
C THR A 211 7.17 -11.57 -3.53
N SER A 212 8.08 -10.87 -4.20
CA SER A 212 7.85 -10.30 -5.53
C SER A 212 9.16 -9.93 -6.19
N GLY A 213 9.44 -10.44 -7.36
CA GLY A 213 10.64 -10.11 -8.12
C GLY A 213 10.65 -8.66 -8.59
N HIS A 214 9.57 -8.21 -9.22
CA HIS A 214 9.52 -6.86 -9.83
C HIS A 214 9.35 -5.70 -8.83
N TYR A 215 8.86 -5.97 -7.62
CA TYR A 215 8.62 -4.91 -6.63
C TYR A 215 9.57 -4.99 -5.44
N TYR A 216 9.53 -6.08 -4.67
CA TYR A 216 10.36 -6.22 -3.47
C TYR A 216 11.77 -6.75 -3.77
N ASN A 217 11.97 -7.36 -4.95
CA ASN A 217 13.23 -8.02 -5.35
C ASN A 217 13.69 -9.07 -4.33
N ASN A 218 12.75 -9.81 -3.74
CA ASN A 218 12.96 -10.68 -2.59
C ASN A 218 12.42 -12.11 -2.79
N ASP A 219 12.52 -12.65 -4.00
CA ASP A 219 11.95 -13.97 -4.33
C ASP A 219 12.49 -15.10 -3.45
N ASP A 220 13.73 -14.98 -2.96
CA ASP A 220 14.37 -15.94 -2.08
C ASP A 220 14.03 -15.76 -0.59
N PHE A 221 13.23 -14.75 -0.24
CA PHE A 221 12.87 -14.49 1.15
C PHE A 221 11.86 -15.51 1.66
N ASP A 222 12.26 -16.27 2.69
CA ASP A 222 11.33 -17.14 3.42
C ASP A 222 10.50 -16.33 4.42
N ILE A 223 9.21 -16.18 4.14
CA ILE A 223 8.25 -15.47 5.00
C ILE A 223 8.06 -16.21 6.34
N GLY A 224 8.23 -17.54 6.35
CA GLY A 224 8.08 -18.39 7.52
C GLY A 224 6.66 -18.91 7.77
N VAL A 225 5.67 -18.51 6.97
CA VAL A 225 4.27 -18.91 7.16
C VAL A 225 4.08 -20.43 7.11
N ASN A 226 4.81 -21.14 6.23
CA ASN A 226 4.68 -22.58 6.09
C ASN A 226 5.07 -23.37 7.34
N ASN A 227 6.01 -22.84 8.12
CA ASN A 227 6.55 -23.54 9.29
C ASN A 227 5.74 -23.27 10.57
N ASP A 228 5.04 -22.13 10.66
CA ASP A 228 4.40 -21.66 11.89
C ASP A 228 2.98 -21.11 11.66
N LYS A 229 2.19 -21.74 10.76
CA LYS A 229 0.84 -21.26 10.36
C LYS A 229 -0.05 -20.88 11.54
N GLU A 230 -0.10 -21.73 12.57
CA GLU A 230 -0.93 -21.50 13.75
C GLU A 230 -0.51 -20.23 14.48
N LYS A 231 0.79 -20.01 14.70
CA LYS A 231 1.30 -18.80 15.36
C LYS A 231 1.00 -17.54 14.56
N PHE A 232 1.10 -17.60 13.21
CA PHE A 232 0.71 -16.48 12.35
C PHE A 232 -0.79 -16.18 12.48
N ILE A 233 -1.63 -17.20 12.52
CA ILE A 233 -3.08 -17.05 12.69
C ILE A 233 -3.40 -16.45 14.06
N ASP A 234 -2.75 -16.92 15.12
CA ASP A 234 -2.93 -16.45 16.49
C ASP A 234 -2.53 -14.96 16.61
N GLU A 235 -1.42 -14.56 15.99
CA GLU A 235 -0.98 -13.16 15.97
C GLU A 235 -2.00 -12.25 15.27
N VAL A 236 -2.46 -12.65 14.09
CA VAL A 236 -3.49 -11.92 13.31
C VAL A 236 -4.81 -11.84 14.10
N GLU A 237 -5.24 -12.93 14.73
CA GLU A 237 -6.47 -12.98 15.50
C GLU A 237 -6.36 -12.16 16.79
N ALA A 238 -5.23 -12.25 17.49
CA ALA A 238 -4.96 -11.46 18.68
C ALA A 238 -5.01 -9.94 18.38
N PHE A 239 -4.46 -9.51 17.24
CA PHE A 239 -4.58 -8.13 16.79
C PHE A 239 -6.04 -7.77 16.49
N ARG A 240 -6.72 -8.58 15.71
CA ARG A 240 -8.12 -8.36 15.32
C ARG A 240 -9.04 -8.20 16.54
N LEU A 241 -8.86 -9.03 17.56
CA LEU A 241 -9.67 -9.01 18.79
C LEU A 241 -9.38 -7.79 19.68
N ARG A 242 -8.16 -7.25 19.66
CA ARG A 242 -7.78 -6.06 20.43
C ARG A 242 -8.29 -4.76 19.80
N LYS A 243 -8.59 -4.75 18.50
CA LYS A 243 -9.21 -3.57 17.85
C LYS A 243 -10.64 -3.40 18.37
N LYS A 244 -10.96 -2.21 18.86
CA LYS A 244 -12.33 -1.90 19.28
C LYS A 244 -13.27 -2.01 18.08
N LYS A 245 -14.44 -2.61 18.29
CA LYS A 245 -15.54 -2.61 17.31
C LYS A 245 -16.12 -1.20 17.19
N ILE A 246 -15.45 -0.33 16.46
CA ILE A 246 -15.97 1.02 16.15
C ILE A 246 -16.77 0.92 14.86
N PHE A 247 -17.92 1.59 14.83
CA PHE A 247 -18.74 1.72 13.61
C PHE A 247 -18.04 2.66 12.61
N ASN A 248 -16.91 2.19 12.07
CA ASN A 248 -16.09 2.90 11.09
C ASN A 248 -15.88 2.00 9.88
N PRO A 249 -16.22 2.45 8.65
CA PRO A 249 -16.04 1.66 7.43
C PRO A 249 -14.60 1.17 7.21
N ILE A 250 -13.60 1.95 7.59
CA ILE A 250 -12.18 1.59 7.48
C ILE A 250 -11.85 0.42 8.41
N ASN A 251 -12.25 0.51 9.68
CA ASN A 251 -12.02 -0.57 10.65
C ASN A 251 -12.76 -1.85 10.26
N ASN A 252 -13.95 -1.74 9.68
CA ASN A 252 -14.70 -2.89 9.17
C ASN A 252 -14.01 -3.53 7.98
N LEU A 253 -13.41 -2.73 7.08
CA LEU A 253 -12.65 -3.22 5.94
C LEU A 253 -11.40 -3.97 6.41
N GLU A 254 -10.67 -3.40 7.36
CA GLU A 254 -9.49 -4.05 7.92
C GLU A 254 -9.83 -5.30 8.74
N ASN A 255 -10.90 -5.30 9.52
CA ASN A 255 -11.37 -6.51 10.20
C ASN A 255 -11.69 -7.65 9.21
N LYS A 256 -12.30 -7.33 8.07
CA LYS A 256 -12.52 -8.31 7.00
C LYS A 256 -11.20 -8.77 6.39
N TYR A 257 -10.27 -7.85 6.13
CA TYR A 257 -8.93 -8.17 5.66
C TYR A 257 -8.23 -9.17 6.59
N LEU A 258 -8.19 -8.90 7.89
CA LEU A 258 -7.55 -9.76 8.90
C LEU A 258 -8.25 -11.12 9.01
N ASN A 259 -9.57 -11.17 8.91
CA ASN A 259 -10.31 -12.44 8.93
C ASN A 259 -9.98 -13.31 7.71
N TYR A 260 -9.87 -12.71 6.52
CA TYR A 260 -9.45 -13.43 5.31
C TYR A 260 -7.95 -13.77 5.32
N ALA A 261 -7.12 -12.98 6.00
CA ALA A 261 -5.70 -13.27 6.15
C ALA A 261 -5.47 -14.64 6.80
N LYS A 262 -6.29 -15.02 7.79
CA LYS A 262 -6.24 -16.38 8.40
C LYS A 262 -6.49 -17.48 7.37
N LYS A 263 -7.48 -17.29 6.49
CA LYS A 263 -7.76 -18.26 5.43
C LYS A 263 -6.58 -18.36 4.46
N TYR A 264 -6.01 -17.21 4.06
CA TYR A 264 -4.81 -17.18 3.20
C TYR A 264 -3.63 -17.90 3.84
N ILE A 265 -3.35 -17.66 5.13
CA ILE A 265 -2.27 -18.34 5.87
C ILE A 265 -2.46 -19.86 5.86
N MET A 266 -3.69 -20.35 6.02
CA MET A 266 -3.98 -21.78 6.00
C MET A 266 -3.82 -22.43 4.63
N THR A 267 -4.32 -21.78 3.59
CA THR A 267 -4.50 -22.39 2.25
C THR A 267 -3.49 -21.93 1.21
N HIS A 268 -2.82 -20.80 1.44
CA HIS A 268 -2.02 -20.07 0.44
C HIS A 268 -2.79 -19.67 -0.82
N GLU A 269 -4.13 -19.70 -0.75
CA GLU A 269 -4.98 -19.26 -1.85
C GLU A 269 -5.56 -17.87 -1.54
N THR A 270 -5.72 -17.04 -2.57
CA THR A 270 -6.47 -15.80 -2.46
C THR A 270 -7.90 -16.09 -1.96
N PRO A 271 -8.30 -15.55 -0.79
CA PRO A 271 -9.52 -16.02 -0.09
C PRO A 271 -10.84 -15.71 -0.79
N ILE A 272 -10.85 -14.66 -1.62
CA ILE A 272 -11.99 -14.19 -2.41
C ILE A 272 -11.50 -13.82 -3.81
N ASP A 273 -12.42 -13.55 -4.74
CA ASP A 273 -12.06 -13.15 -6.10
C ASP A 273 -11.24 -11.85 -6.10
N CYS A 274 -10.05 -11.92 -6.67
CA CYS A 274 -9.18 -10.77 -6.81
C CYS A 274 -9.73 -9.78 -7.84
N LYS A 275 -9.64 -8.48 -7.53
CA LYS A 275 -10.07 -7.39 -8.42
C LYS A 275 -8.90 -6.63 -9.06
N SER A 276 -7.71 -7.21 -9.05
CA SER A 276 -6.56 -6.71 -9.82
C SER A 276 -6.92 -6.61 -11.31
N LEU A 277 -6.42 -5.61 -12.00
CA LEU A 277 -6.77 -5.19 -13.37
C LEU A 277 -8.23 -4.76 -13.58
N ALA A 278 -9.16 -5.20 -12.73
CA ALA A 278 -10.55 -4.76 -12.77
C ALA A 278 -10.79 -3.48 -11.95
N SER A 279 -10.16 -3.37 -10.80
CA SER A 279 -10.32 -2.24 -9.86
C SER A 279 -9.01 -1.55 -9.51
N SER A 280 -7.88 -2.22 -9.66
CA SER A 280 -6.54 -1.71 -9.37
C SER A 280 -5.55 -2.08 -10.44
N VAL A 281 -4.43 -1.38 -10.47
CA VAL A 281 -3.27 -1.64 -11.32
C VAL A 281 -2.01 -1.19 -10.61
N PHE A 282 -0.86 -1.79 -10.93
CA PHE A 282 0.45 -1.41 -10.41
C PHE A 282 1.27 -0.73 -11.51
N LEU A 283 1.85 0.42 -11.20
CA LEU A 283 2.78 1.17 -12.05
C LEU A 283 4.14 1.24 -11.36
N ASP A 284 5.20 0.81 -12.05
CA ASP A 284 6.56 0.88 -11.55
C ASP A 284 7.24 2.23 -11.88
N PRO A 285 8.43 2.54 -11.30
CA PRO A 285 9.11 3.81 -11.54
C PRO A 285 9.56 4.05 -12.98
N TYR A 286 9.66 2.98 -13.77
CA TYR A 286 10.09 3.06 -15.18
C TYR A 286 8.93 3.22 -16.16
N GLY A 287 7.70 3.22 -15.67
CA GLY A 287 6.49 3.30 -16.47
C GLY A 287 5.96 1.93 -16.92
N ASN A 288 6.51 0.84 -16.40
CA ASN A 288 5.94 -0.48 -16.67
C ASN A 288 4.69 -0.69 -15.83
N VAL A 289 3.68 -1.31 -16.44
CA VAL A 289 2.39 -1.62 -15.81
C VAL A 289 2.30 -3.12 -15.59
N PHE A 290 1.89 -3.49 -14.37
CA PHE A 290 1.66 -4.86 -13.94
C PHE A 290 0.25 -5.02 -13.36
N PRO A 291 -0.28 -6.26 -13.30
CA PRO A 291 -1.57 -6.51 -12.66
C PRO A 291 -1.59 -6.06 -11.19
N CYS A 292 -0.56 -6.35 -10.45
CA CYS A 292 -0.44 -6.06 -9.02
C CYS A 292 1.04 -5.99 -8.58
N SER A 293 1.27 -5.71 -7.31
CA SER A 293 2.61 -5.67 -6.71
C SER A 293 3.29 -7.04 -6.55
N ILE A 294 2.58 -8.13 -6.81
CA ILE A 294 3.09 -9.50 -6.58
C ILE A 294 3.40 -10.24 -7.88
N TRP A 295 2.55 -10.08 -8.90
CA TRP A 295 2.66 -10.87 -10.11
C TRP A 295 3.54 -10.19 -11.16
N ASP A 296 4.71 -10.74 -11.39
CA ASP A 296 5.69 -10.25 -12.37
C ASP A 296 5.29 -10.61 -13.82
N LYS A 297 4.15 -10.06 -14.25
CA LYS A 297 3.65 -10.16 -15.63
C LYS A 297 3.43 -8.76 -16.17
N LYS A 298 4.47 -8.21 -16.81
CA LYS A 298 4.39 -6.89 -17.42
C LYS A 298 3.34 -6.86 -18.53
N ILE A 299 2.41 -5.90 -18.46
CA ILE A 299 1.40 -5.62 -19.49
C ILE A 299 2.03 -4.82 -20.63
N GLY A 300 2.81 -3.81 -20.30
CA GLY A 300 3.48 -2.92 -21.25
C GLY A 300 4.16 -1.77 -20.51
N ASN A 301 4.62 -0.76 -21.26
CA ASN A 301 5.14 0.48 -20.71
C ASN A 301 4.25 1.65 -21.13
N VAL A 302 3.94 2.56 -20.21
CA VAL A 302 3.04 3.70 -20.50
C VAL A 302 3.55 4.61 -21.61
N LYS A 303 4.86 4.67 -21.82
CA LYS A 303 5.49 5.45 -22.91
C LYS A 303 5.06 4.94 -24.29
N ASP A 304 4.90 3.63 -24.45
CA ASP A 304 4.49 3.00 -25.71
C ASP A 304 3.02 3.30 -26.09
N PHE A 305 2.26 3.83 -25.12
CA PHE A 305 0.83 4.18 -25.25
C PHE A 305 0.57 5.68 -25.07
N ASP A 306 1.56 6.54 -25.34
CA ASP A 306 1.46 7.99 -25.10
C ASP A 306 1.02 8.32 -23.66
N PHE A 307 1.46 7.59 -22.67
CA PHE A 307 1.06 7.72 -21.26
C PHE A 307 -0.45 7.52 -21.00
N ASN A 308 -1.17 6.87 -21.91
CA ASN A 308 -2.61 6.60 -21.80
C ASN A 308 -2.88 5.16 -21.34
N LEU A 309 -3.03 4.99 -20.01
CA LEU A 309 -3.34 3.69 -19.41
C LEU A 309 -4.66 3.10 -19.95
N GLY A 310 -5.64 3.94 -20.30
CA GLY A 310 -6.91 3.46 -20.85
C GLY A 310 -6.72 2.69 -22.16
N LYS A 311 -5.88 3.19 -23.07
CA LYS A 311 -5.52 2.48 -24.31
C LYS A 311 -4.78 1.16 -24.03
N MET A 312 -3.81 1.18 -23.11
CA MET A 312 -3.07 -0.02 -22.73
C MET A 312 -3.99 -1.11 -22.17
N LEU A 313 -4.99 -0.74 -21.37
CA LEU A 313 -5.92 -1.69 -20.77
C LEU A 313 -6.91 -2.33 -21.77
N GLU A 314 -6.95 -1.88 -23.03
CA GLU A 314 -7.72 -2.49 -24.12
C GLU A 314 -6.96 -3.63 -24.81
N GLU A 315 -5.65 -3.77 -24.54
CA GLU A 315 -4.79 -4.80 -25.15
C GLU A 315 -5.27 -6.23 -24.79
N LYS A 316 -5.01 -7.16 -25.72
CA LYS A 316 -5.41 -8.57 -25.59
C LYS A 316 -4.84 -9.22 -24.33
N ILE A 317 -3.59 -8.91 -23.99
CA ILE A 317 -2.92 -9.44 -22.81
C ILE A 317 -3.66 -9.14 -21.51
N VAL A 318 -4.34 -7.99 -21.42
CA VAL A 318 -5.11 -7.62 -20.23
C VAL A 318 -6.30 -8.56 -20.01
N LYS A 319 -6.96 -8.98 -21.08
CA LYS A 319 -8.07 -9.96 -21.00
C LYS A 319 -7.55 -11.32 -20.56
N GLU A 320 -6.45 -11.77 -21.14
CA GLU A 320 -5.79 -13.04 -20.80
C GLU A 320 -5.34 -13.07 -19.33
N LEU A 321 -4.75 -11.97 -18.84
CA LEU A 321 -4.33 -11.86 -17.44
C LEU A 321 -5.53 -11.81 -16.49
N ARG A 322 -6.63 -11.15 -16.86
CA ARG A 322 -7.88 -11.15 -16.06
C ARG A 322 -8.47 -12.56 -15.96
N GLU A 323 -8.48 -13.32 -17.05
CA GLU A 323 -8.92 -14.72 -17.04
C GLU A 323 -8.05 -15.57 -16.10
N GLN A 324 -6.72 -15.40 -16.13
CA GLN A 324 -5.80 -16.09 -15.24
C GLN A 324 -6.02 -15.71 -13.77
N ILE A 325 -6.29 -14.44 -13.46
CA ILE A 325 -6.64 -13.97 -12.11
C ILE A 325 -7.94 -14.64 -11.65
N ASN A 326 -8.97 -14.64 -12.49
CA ASN A 326 -10.27 -15.23 -12.16
C ASN A 326 -10.19 -16.75 -11.92
N ASN A 327 -9.29 -17.42 -12.65
CA ASN A 327 -9.03 -18.86 -12.51
C ASN A 327 -7.98 -19.18 -11.43
N LYS A 328 -7.51 -18.17 -10.67
CA LYS A 328 -6.47 -18.31 -9.63
C LYS A 328 -5.15 -18.90 -10.15
N SER A 329 -4.83 -18.67 -11.42
CA SER A 329 -3.58 -19.07 -12.06
C SER A 329 -2.46 -18.02 -11.91
N CYS A 330 -2.62 -17.08 -11.01
CA CYS A 330 -1.61 -16.11 -10.56
C CYS A 330 -0.91 -16.62 -9.29
N PRO A 331 0.14 -15.95 -8.78
CA PRO A 331 0.88 -16.39 -7.59
C PRO A 331 0.07 -16.51 -6.31
N ASN A 332 -1.19 -16.07 -6.29
CA ASN A 332 -2.05 -15.97 -5.11
C ASN A 332 -1.42 -15.09 -4.02
N CYS A 333 -2.18 -14.23 -3.44
CA CYS A 333 -1.69 -13.36 -2.38
C CYS A 333 -2.85 -12.84 -1.52
N TRP A 334 -2.49 -12.20 -0.41
CA TRP A 334 -3.41 -11.43 0.39
C TRP A 334 -2.74 -10.16 0.91
N THR A 335 -2.25 -9.32 -0.03
CA THR A 335 -1.67 -8.01 0.31
C THR A 335 -2.77 -6.97 0.47
N PRO A 336 -2.65 -5.97 1.33
CA PRO A 336 -3.58 -4.85 1.40
C PRO A 336 -3.73 -4.10 0.08
N CYS A 337 -2.65 -4.09 -0.74
CA CYS A 337 -2.65 -3.46 -2.06
C CYS A 337 -3.77 -3.98 -2.95
N GLU A 338 -4.10 -5.30 -2.85
CA GLU A 338 -5.12 -5.95 -3.68
C GLU A 338 -6.34 -6.43 -2.89
N ALA A 339 -6.19 -6.66 -1.60
CA ALA A 339 -7.27 -7.18 -0.77
C ALA A 339 -8.41 -6.17 -0.54
N TYR A 340 -8.10 -4.91 -0.27
CA TYR A 340 -9.14 -3.94 0.07
C TYR A 340 -10.13 -3.70 -1.06
N GLN A 341 -9.67 -3.47 -2.29
CA GLN A 341 -10.58 -3.32 -3.43
C GLN A 341 -11.27 -4.63 -3.81
N SER A 342 -10.65 -5.78 -3.54
CA SER A 342 -11.29 -7.09 -3.73
C SER A 342 -12.44 -7.29 -2.73
N ILE A 343 -12.26 -6.94 -1.46
CA ILE A 343 -13.32 -6.96 -0.45
C ILE A 343 -14.45 -5.99 -0.83
N LEU A 344 -14.11 -4.77 -1.25
CA LEU A 344 -15.09 -3.76 -1.65
C LEU A 344 -15.83 -4.15 -2.94
N GLY A 345 -15.16 -4.85 -3.86
CA GLY A 345 -15.73 -5.35 -5.12
C GLY A 345 -16.47 -6.70 -4.99
N SER A 346 -16.62 -7.24 -3.78
CA SER A 346 -17.28 -8.53 -3.51
C SER A 346 -18.40 -8.42 -2.49
N LEU A 347 -18.96 -7.23 -2.23
CA LEU A 347 -19.98 -6.98 -1.21
C LEU A 347 -21.27 -7.76 -1.46
N SER A 348 -21.64 -8.03 -2.71
CA SER A 348 -22.85 -8.76 -3.10
C SER A 348 -22.79 -10.27 -2.78
N ARG A 349 -21.61 -10.82 -2.49
CA ARG A 349 -21.42 -12.24 -2.17
C ARG A 349 -21.46 -12.55 -0.67
N PHE A 350 -21.67 -11.54 0.17
CA PHE A 350 -21.85 -11.69 1.62
C PHE A 350 -23.34 -11.91 1.94
N LYS A 351 -23.88 -13.07 1.52
CA LYS A 351 -25.14 -13.61 2.04
C LYS A 351 -24.88 -14.85 2.85
#